data_f61ce0ef0fc5a4c78912838e13364c10
#
_entry.id   f61ce0ef0fc5a4c78912838e13364c10
#
_cell.length_a   1.000
_cell.length_b   1.000
_cell.length_c   1.000
_cell.angle_alpha   90.00
_cell.angle_beta   90.00
_cell.angle_gamma   90.00
#
_symmetry.space_group_name_H-M   'P 1'
#
loop_
_entity.id
_entity.type
_entity.pdbx_description
1 polymer ?
#
loop_
_entity_poly.entity_id
_entity_poly.type
_entity_poly.pdbx_seq_one_letter_code
_entity_poly.pdbx_strand_id
1 'polypeptide(L)'
;MVSQEKKQLVKQFTKDIKDYPIVGVVNFENLPAQQLQNMRAMLKEQGVKIQMARKKLLKLALKESGKEHIDELSAKIKGMPALIFSKSNPFTLYATIQKNKSEAPAKAGQISPRDIEVKAGATNFAPGPIISELAAVGIKTKVDGGKLAITDDVTVAKEGDVITAKLAETLKRLDIKPIEIGL
;
A
#
# COMPACT_ATOMS: atom_id res chain seq x y z
N MET A 1 0.04 29.20 -19.87
CA MET A 1 -0.50 28.35 -20.97
C MET A 1 -0.59 26.90 -20.52
N VAL A 2 -1.73 26.24 -20.68
CA VAL A 2 -1.86 24.79 -20.40
C VAL A 2 -1.26 24.04 -21.61
N SER A 3 -0.23 23.19 -21.37
CA SER A 3 0.42 22.40 -22.42
C SER A 3 -0.60 21.57 -23.22
N GLN A 4 -0.43 21.49 -24.53
CA GLN A 4 -1.33 20.70 -25.40
C GLN A 4 -1.39 19.23 -24.97
N GLU A 5 -0.27 18.68 -24.52
CA GLU A 5 -0.20 17.31 -23.96
C GLU A 5 -1.18 17.09 -22.79
N LYS A 6 -1.29 18.05 -21.87
CA LYS A 6 -2.23 17.97 -20.76
C LYS A 6 -3.69 17.95 -21.20
N LYS A 7 -4.01 18.75 -22.25
CA LYS A 7 -5.35 18.76 -22.85
C LYS A 7 -5.66 17.43 -23.53
N GLN A 8 -4.68 16.85 -24.23
CA GLN A 8 -4.83 15.54 -24.87
C GLN A 8 -5.02 14.44 -23.84
N LEU A 9 -4.25 14.44 -22.75
CA LEU A 9 -4.42 13.49 -21.64
C LEU A 9 -5.83 13.59 -21.02
N VAL A 10 -6.33 14.78 -20.75
CA VAL A 10 -7.69 14.95 -20.22
C VAL A 10 -8.74 14.39 -21.19
N LYS A 11 -8.64 14.71 -22.48
CA LYS A 11 -9.54 14.15 -23.50
C LYS A 11 -9.49 12.63 -23.57
N GLN A 12 -8.29 12.05 -23.47
CA GLN A 12 -8.12 10.58 -23.46
C GLN A 12 -8.78 9.97 -22.23
N PHE A 13 -8.56 10.55 -21.03
CA PHE A 13 -9.22 10.08 -19.81
C PHE A 13 -10.74 10.21 -19.90
N THR A 14 -11.24 11.34 -20.39
CA THR A 14 -12.68 11.55 -20.57
C THR A 14 -13.30 10.52 -21.52
N LYS A 15 -12.59 10.18 -22.60
CA LYS A 15 -13.00 9.11 -23.52
C LYS A 15 -13.01 7.76 -22.81
N ASP A 16 -11.93 7.39 -22.15
CA ASP A 16 -11.84 6.11 -21.43
C ASP A 16 -12.93 6.00 -20.34
N ILE A 17 -13.22 7.08 -19.62
CA ILE A 17 -14.31 7.12 -18.62
C ILE A 17 -15.69 6.83 -19.27
N LYS A 18 -15.92 7.31 -20.50
CA LYS A 18 -17.17 7.06 -21.24
C LYS A 18 -17.24 5.65 -21.80
N ASP A 19 -16.13 5.14 -22.33
CA ASP A 19 -16.05 3.86 -23.03
C ASP A 19 -16.12 2.65 -22.08
N TYR A 20 -15.70 2.82 -20.82
CA TYR A 20 -15.73 1.73 -19.84
C TYR A 20 -16.93 1.84 -18.90
N PRO A 21 -17.65 0.72 -18.67
CA PRO A 21 -18.81 0.71 -17.76
C PRO A 21 -18.40 0.92 -16.31
N ILE A 22 -17.22 0.42 -15.92
CA ILE A 22 -16.73 0.49 -14.54
C ILE A 22 -15.49 1.35 -14.49
N VAL A 23 -15.54 2.36 -13.63
CA VAL A 23 -14.43 3.27 -13.34
C VAL A 23 -14.23 3.30 -11.84
N GLY A 24 -13.01 2.98 -11.40
CA GLY A 24 -12.62 3.03 -9.99
C GLY A 24 -11.45 3.99 -9.77
N VAL A 25 -11.29 4.43 -8.53
CA VAL A 25 -10.14 5.20 -8.08
C VAL A 25 -9.33 4.35 -7.12
N VAL A 26 -8.03 4.29 -7.33
CA VAL A 26 -7.07 3.61 -6.46
C VAL A 26 -5.96 4.55 -6.06
N ASN A 27 -5.37 4.29 -4.90
CA ASN A 27 -4.24 5.05 -4.38
C ASN A 27 -2.99 4.18 -4.34
N PHE A 28 -1.95 4.58 -5.06
CA PHE A 28 -0.64 3.90 -5.09
C PHE A 28 0.37 4.47 -4.08
N GLU A 29 -0.08 5.29 -3.17
CA GLU A 29 0.80 5.87 -2.17
C GLU A 29 1.46 4.78 -1.32
N ASN A 30 2.77 4.88 -1.15
CA ASN A 30 3.61 3.91 -0.41
C ASN A 30 3.71 2.48 -1.00
N LEU A 31 3.15 2.23 -2.18
CA LEU A 31 3.28 0.93 -2.85
C LEU A 31 4.71 0.76 -3.41
N PRO A 32 5.44 -0.32 -3.06
CA PRO A 32 6.73 -0.63 -3.66
C PRO A 32 6.62 -0.85 -5.17
N ALA A 33 7.65 -0.40 -5.92
CA ALA A 33 7.62 -0.45 -7.40
C ALA A 33 7.43 -1.88 -7.94
N GLN A 34 8.05 -2.88 -7.32
CA GLN A 34 7.91 -4.27 -7.72
C GLN A 34 6.46 -4.76 -7.60
N GLN A 35 5.80 -4.42 -6.50
CA GLN A 35 4.39 -4.81 -6.28
C GLN A 35 3.46 -4.11 -7.27
N LEU A 36 3.73 -2.82 -7.57
CA LEU A 36 2.98 -2.09 -8.58
C LEU A 36 3.08 -2.77 -9.96
N GLN A 37 4.28 -3.24 -10.35
CA GLN A 37 4.48 -3.95 -11.62
C GLN A 37 3.73 -5.28 -11.65
N ASN A 38 3.83 -6.07 -10.57
CA ASN A 38 3.14 -7.36 -10.46
C ASN A 38 1.61 -7.17 -10.55
N MET A 39 1.07 -6.18 -9.84
CA MET A 39 -0.37 -5.88 -9.88
C MET A 39 -0.81 -5.39 -11.25
N ARG A 40 0.00 -4.57 -11.92
CA ARG A 40 -0.29 -4.12 -13.30
C ARG A 40 -0.33 -5.28 -14.28
N ALA A 41 0.62 -6.21 -14.19
CA ALA A 41 0.66 -7.39 -15.05
C ALA A 41 -0.60 -8.24 -14.86
N MET A 42 -0.92 -8.57 -13.62
CA MET A 42 -2.09 -9.37 -13.26
C MET A 42 -3.42 -8.71 -13.68
N LEU A 43 -3.59 -7.42 -13.42
CA LEU A 43 -4.81 -6.70 -13.79
C LEU A 43 -4.94 -6.54 -15.31
N LYS A 44 -3.82 -6.42 -16.03
CA LYS A 44 -3.81 -6.38 -17.50
C LYS A 44 -4.29 -7.70 -18.10
N GLU A 45 -3.90 -8.85 -17.54
CA GLU A 45 -4.39 -10.17 -17.97
C GLU A 45 -5.92 -10.30 -17.80
N GLN A 46 -6.49 -9.63 -16.81
CA GLN A 46 -7.93 -9.56 -16.58
C GLN A 46 -8.65 -8.50 -17.43
N GLY A 47 -7.95 -7.87 -18.36
CA GLY A 47 -8.52 -6.82 -19.22
C GLY A 47 -8.77 -5.49 -18.51
N VAL A 48 -8.15 -5.29 -17.35
CA VAL A 48 -8.26 -4.06 -16.56
C VAL A 48 -7.17 -3.08 -16.98
N LYS A 49 -7.57 -1.86 -17.33
CA LYS A 49 -6.68 -0.77 -17.71
C LYS A 49 -6.45 0.14 -16.50
N ILE A 50 -5.19 0.38 -16.14
CA ILE A 50 -4.81 1.29 -15.07
C ILE A 50 -4.09 2.49 -15.67
N GLN A 51 -4.53 3.70 -15.31
CA GLN A 51 -3.90 4.93 -15.75
C GLN A 51 -3.67 5.89 -14.60
N MET A 52 -2.42 6.31 -14.45
CA MET A 52 -2.01 7.29 -13.44
C MET A 52 -1.90 8.67 -14.04
N ALA A 53 -2.39 9.68 -13.31
CA ALA A 53 -2.16 11.07 -13.66
C ALA A 53 -2.23 11.97 -12.41
N ARG A 54 -1.85 13.22 -12.59
CA ARG A 54 -1.94 14.23 -11.53
C ARG A 54 -3.40 14.42 -11.09
N LYS A 55 -3.63 14.54 -9.79
CA LYS A 55 -4.96 14.74 -9.17
C LYS A 55 -5.84 15.75 -9.90
N LYS A 56 -5.25 16.91 -10.26
CA LYS A 56 -5.99 17.98 -10.96
C LYS A 56 -6.52 17.56 -12.34
N LEU A 57 -5.71 16.76 -13.09
CA LEU A 57 -6.11 16.29 -14.42
C LEU A 57 -7.20 15.21 -14.32
N LEU A 58 -7.09 14.28 -13.36
CA LEU A 58 -8.10 13.27 -13.11
C LEU A 58 -9.44 13.90 -12.69
N LYS A 59 -9.42 14.87 -11.77
CA LYS A 59 -10.62 15.61 -11.36
C LYS A 59 -11.27 16.34 -12.53
N LEU A 60 -10.47 16.94 -13.41
CA LEU A 60 -10.99 17.63 -14.59
C LEU A 60 -11.64 16.63 -15.57
N ALA A 61 -10.96 15.53 -15.87
CA ALA A 61 -11.48 14.49 -16.76
C ALA A 61 -12.78 13.87 -16.23
N LEU A 62 -12.86 13.63 -14.91
CA LEU A 62 -14.08 13.16 -14.27
C LEU A 62 -15.24 14.16 -14.46
N LYS A 63 -15.03 15.44 -14.19
CA LYS A 63 -16.05 16.49 -14.39
C LYS A 63 -16.51 16.59 -15.85
N GLU A 64 -15.57 16.54 -16.80
CA GLU A 64 -15.90 16.63 -18.24
C GLU A 64 -16.59 15.37 -18.77
N SER A 65 -16.54 14.24 -18.05
CA SER A 65 -17.19 13.00 -18.50
C SER A 65 -18.71 13.02 -18.38
N GLY A 66 -19.25 13.80 -17.41
CA GLY A 66 -20.70 13.94 -17.21
C GLY A 66 -21.41 12.67 -16.71
N LYS A 67 -20.68 11.65 -16.20
CA LYS A 67 -21.32 10.48 -15.58
C LYS A 67 -21.88 10.82 -14.21
N GLU A 68 -22.94 10.13 -13.81
CA GLU A 68 -23.54 10.24 -12.48
C GLU A 68 -22.56 9.78 -11.39
N HIS A 69 -22.69 10.30 -10.16
CA HIS A 69 -21.88 9.98 -8.97
C HIS A 69 -20.36 10.25 -9.08
N ILE A 70 -19.94 11.02 -10.07
CA ILE A 70 -18.52 11.36 -10.27
C ILE A 70 -17.94 12.26 -9.18
N ASP A 71 -18.75 13.09 -8.58
CA ASP A 71 -18.31 13.97 -7.50
C ASP A 71 -17.86 13.18 -6.27
N GLU A 72 -18.51 12.08 -5.96
CA GLU A 72 -18.12 11.16 -4.89
C GLU A 72 -16.76 10.51 -5.16
N LEU A 73 -16.51 10.05 -6.40
CA LEU A 73 -15.20 9.54 -6.82
C LEU A 73 -14.13 10.62 -6.74
N SER A 74 -14.46 11.84 -7.16
CA SER A 74 -13.53 12.98 -7.10
C SER A 74 -13.12 13.33 -5.67
N ALA A 75 -14.00 13.17 -4.69
CA ALA A 75 -13.70 13.40 -3.28
C ALA A 75 -12.74 12.36 -2.70
N LYS A 76 -12.80 11.11 -3.18
CA LYS A 76 -11.92 10.01 -2.76
C LYS A 76 -10.51 10.07 -3.35
N ILE A 77 -10.23 10.98 -4.28
CA ILE A 77 -8.89 11.14 -4.87
C ILE A 77 -7.91 11.73 -3.86
N LYS A 78 -7.09 10.87 -3.24
CA LYS A 78 -6.04 11.21 -2.28
C LYS A 78 -4.69 10.61 -2.73
N GLY A 79 -3.60 11.00 -2.10
CA GLY A 79 -2.27 10.41 -2.30
C GLY A 79 -1.78 10.43 -3.76
N MET A 80 -1.39 9.29 -4.27
CA MET A 80 -0.97 9.04 -5.65
C MET A 80 -2.08 8.32 -6.43
N PRO A 81 -3.08 9.04 -6.95
CA PRO A 81 -4.26 8.43 -7.52
C PRO A 81 -4.03 7.87 -8.92
N ALA A 82 -4.70 6.77 -9.20
CA ALA A 82 -4.89 6.25 -10.54
C ALA A 82 -6.36 5.91 -10.79
N LEU A 83 -6.76 5.91 -12.05
CA LEU A 83 -8.05 5.39 -12.48
C LEU A 83 -7.88 3.96 -12.96
N ILE A 84 -8.79 3.11 -12.54
CA ILE A 84 -8.96 1.74 -13.03
C ILE A 84 -10.20 1.70 -13.90
N PHE A 85 -10.05 1.09 -15.08
CA PHE A 85 -11.12 0.89 -16.04
C PHE A 85 -11.33 -0.60 -16.24
N SER A 86 -12.54 -1.09 -16.07
CA SER A 86 -12.88 -2.50 -16.26
C SER A 86 -14.18 -2.66 -17.02
N LYS A 87 -14.27 -3.81 -17.73
CA LYS A 87 -15.51 -4.29 -18.31
C LYS A 87 -16.10 -5.45 -17.49
N SER A 88 -15.32 -5.98 -16.55
CA SER A 88 -15.69 -7.10 -15.68
C SER A 88 -16.45 -6.62 -14.46
N ASN A 89 -17.09 -7.57 -13.73
CA ASN A 89 -17.82 -7.27 -12.50
C ASN A 89 -16.92 -6.56 -11.44
N PRO A 90 -17.35 -5.40 -10.88
CA PRO A 90 -16.56 -4.65 -9.91
C PRO A 90 -16.28 -5.44 -8.63
N PHE A 91 -17.18 -6.32 -8.20
CA PHE A 91 -16.99 -7.14 -7.01
C PHE A 91 -15.87 -8.17 -7.20
N THR A 92 -15.80 -8.80 -8.38
CA THR A 92 -14.72 -9.73 -8.72
C THR A 92 -13.38 -9.01 -8.77
N LEU A 93 -13.35 -7.82 -9.38
CA LEU A 93 -12.17 -6.96 -9.42
C LEU A 93 -11.69 -6.59 -8.01
N TYR A 94 -12.61 -6.15 -7.15
CA TYR A 94 -12.31 -5.83 -5.76
C TYR A 94 -11.77 -7.04 -4.98
N ALA A 95 -12.42 -8.19 -5.10
CA ALA A 95 -11.96 -9.43 -4.46
C ALA A 95 -10.56 -9.84 -4.93
N THR A 96 -10.26 -9.68 -6.22
CA THR A 96 -8.93 -9.95 -6.77
C THR A 96 -7.88 -9.00 -6.20
N ILE A 97 -8.18 -7.71 -6.12
CA ILE A 97 -7.28 -6.71 -5.54
C ILE A 97 -7.04 -7.02 -4.06
N GLN A 98 -8.07 -7.38 -3.30
CA GLN A 98 -7.96 -7.71 -1.89
C GLN A 98 -7.11 -8.98 -1.64
N LYS A 99 -7.28 -10.01 -2.46
CA LYS A 99 -6.47 -11.26 -2.37
C LYS A 99 -4.99 -11.04 -2.67
N ASN A 100 -4.66 -10.03 -3.46
CA ASN A 100 -3.30 -9.73 -3.88
C ASN A 100 -2.67 -8.56 -3.08
N LYS A 101 -3.19 -8.28 -1.90
CA LYS A 101 -2.47 -7.43 -0.95
C LYS A 101 -1.15 -8.10 -0.59
N SER A 102 -0.11 -7.30 -0.58
CA SER A 102 1.23 -7.76 -0.19
C SER A 102 1.59 -7.15 1.14
N GLU A 103 2.32 -7.90 1.93
CA GLU A 103 2.91 -7.38 3.15
C GLU A 103 4.18 -6.58 2.82
N ALA A 104 4.35 -5.45 3.47
CA ALA A 104 5.53 -4.62 3.30
C ALA A 104 6.14 -4.21 4.65
N PRO A 105 7.45 -3.96 4.65
CA PRO A 105 8.12 -3.44 5.85
C PRO A 105 7.58 -2.05 6.18
N ALA A 106 7.42 -1.79 7.48
CA ALA A 106 7.06 -0.48 7.98
C ALA A 106 8.14 0.56 7.70
N LYS A 107 7.72 1.79 7.42
CA LYS A 107 8.63 2.94 7.33
C LYS A 107 8.46 3.86 8.55
N ALA A 108 9.53 4.52 8.94
CA ALA A 108 9.48 5.53 9.99
C ALA A 108 8.46 6.64 9.67
N GLY A 109 7.68 7.02 10.67
CA GLY A 109 6.62 8.03 10.54
C GLY A 109 5.29 7.53 9.97
N GLN A 110 5.16 6.25 9.60
CA GLN A 110 3.88 5.66 9.25
C GLN A 110 3.04 5.37 10.49
N ILE A 111 1.74 5.43 10.32
CA ILE A 111 0.76 5.02 11.34
C ILE A 111 0.52 3.52 11.18
N SER A 112 0.54 2.78 12.30
CA SER A 112 0.26 1.36 12.29
C SER A 112 -1.21 1.08 11.93
N PRO A 113 -1.49 0.27 10.89
CA PRO A 113 -2.87 -0.06 10.51
C PRO A 113 -3.51 -1.12 11.41
N ARG A 114 -2.70 -1.81 12.21
CA ARG A 114 -3.12 -2.87 13.15
C ARG A 114 -2.10 -3.00 14.26
N ASP A 115 -2.43 -3.76 15.28
CA ASP A 115 -1.48 -4.12 16.33
C ASP A 115 -0.34 -4.94 15.73
N ILE A 116 0.89 -4.55 16.04
CA ILE A 116 2.10 -5.24 15.59
C ILE A 116 2.61 -6.10 16.74
N GLU A 117 2.44 -7.40 16.60
CA GLU A 117 2.90 -8.37 17.58
C GLU A 117 4.18 -9.06 17.07
N VAL A 118 5.14 -9.17 17.96
CA VAL A 118 6.34 -9.97 17.76
C VAL A 118 6.21 -11.23 18.62
N LYS A 119 6.15 -12.39 17.97
CA LYS A 119 5.98 -13.67 18.65
C LYS A 119 7.27 -14.15 19.30
N ALA A 120 7.11 -14.83 20.43
CA ALA A 120 8.20 -15.54 21.09
C ALA A 120 8.76 -16.64 20.17
N GLY A 121 10.06 -16.83 20.18
CA GLY A 121 10.70 -17.86 19.38
C GLY A 121 12.18 -17.64 19.16
N ALA A 122 12.83 -18.67 18.61
CA ALA A 122 14.24 -18.59 18.23
C ALA A 122 14.41 -17.67 17.03
N THR A 123 15.43 -16.84 17.05
CA THR A 123 15.84 -15.97 15.96
C THR A 123 17.15 -16.47 15.33
N ASN A 124 17.46 -15.98 14.14
CA ASN A 124 18.74 -16.31 13.48
C ASN A 124 19.87 -15.34 13.86
N PHE A 125 19.66 -14.48 14.84
CA PHE A 125 20.66 -13.49 15.25
C PHE A 125 21.65 -14.05 16.26
N ALA A 126 22.93 -13.74 16.06
CA ALA A 126 23.95 -13.94 17.07
C ALA A 126 23.82 -12.91 18.20
N PRO A 127 24.19 -13.26 19.45
CA PRO A 127 24.26 -12.31 20.54
C PRO A 127 25.20 -11.13 20.19
N GLY A 128 24.73 -9.91 20.41
CA GLY A 128 25.50 -8.71 20.07
C GLY A 128 24.69 -7.42 20.28
N PRO A 129 25.02 -6.34 19.58
CA PRO A 129 24.37 -5.03 19.74
C PRO A 129 22.84 -5.05 19.53
N ILE A 130 22.34 -6.05 18.77
CA ILE A 130 20.92 -6.24 18.51
C ILE A 130 20.09 -6.46 19.78
N ILE A 131 20.69 -6.98 20.86
CA ILE A 131 20.01 -7.16 22.15
C ILE A 131 19.53 -5.81 22.69
N SER A 132 20.40 -4.80 22.63
CA SER A 132 20.07 -3.45 23.09
C SER A 132 19.02 -2.79 22.19
N GLU A 133 19.05 -3.07 20.88
CA GLU A 133 18.07 -2.55 19.94
C GLU A 133 16.68 -3.15 20.20
N LEU A 134 16.61 -4.47 20.42
CA LEU A 134 15.37 -5.17 20.75
C LEU A 134 14.81 -4.72 22.10
N ALA A 135 15.68 -4.57 23.10
CA ALA A 135 15.28 -4.05 24.40
C ALA A 135 14.74 -2.62 24.34
N ALA A 136 15.29 -1.77 23.47
CA ALA A 136 14.83 -0.40 23.28
C ALA A 136 13.40 -0.29 22.72
N VAL A 137 12.91 -1.33 22.06
CA VAL A 137 11.51 -1.44 21.57
C VAL A 137 10.64 -2.35 22.44
N GLY A 138 11.13 -2.72 23.64
CA GLY A 138 10.37 -3.51 24.61
C GLY A 138 10.42 -5.02 24.41
N ILE A 139 11.22 -5.53 23.47
CA ILE A 139 11.32 -6.96 23.19
C ILE A 139 12.37 -7.59 24.12
N LYS A 140 11.93 -8.52 24.95
CA LYS A 140 12.82 -9.29 25.85
C LYS A 140 13.45 -10.46 25.11
N THR A 141 14.75 -10.61 25.24
CA THR A 141 15.48 -11.68 24.57
C THR A 141 16.32 -12.47 25.56
N LYS A 142 16.52 -13.75 25.27
CA LYS A 142 17.47 -14.66 25.95
C LYS A 142 18.44 -15.24 24.95
N VAL A 143 19.60 -15.68 25.41
CA VAL A 143 20.55 -16.43 24.58
C VAL A 143 20.26 -17.91 24.77
N ASP A 144 19.98 -18.59 23.68
CA ASP A 144 19.71 -20.04 23.66
C ASP A 144 20.50 -20.69 22.53
N GLY A 145 21.36 -21.66 22.86
CA GLY A 145 22.20 -22.36 21.86
C GLY A 145 23.10 -21.46 21.01
N GLY A 146 23.56 -20.32 21.55
CA GLY A 146 24.40 -19.36 20.81
C GLY A 146 23.63 -18.44 19.86
N LYS A 147 22.31 -18.48 19.87
CA LYS A 147 21.42 -17.59 19.14
C LYS A 147 20.51 -16.82 20.10
N LEU A 148 19.97 -15.71 19.62
CA LEU A 148 18.97 -14.96 20.37
C LEU A 148 17.59 -15.60 20.19
N ALA A 149 16.85 -15.71 21.29
CA ALA A 149 15.44 -16.09 21.27
C ALA A 149 14.62 -15.00 21.96
N ILE A 150 13.46 -14.70 21.41
CA ILE A 150 12.47 -13.80 22.01
C ILE A 150 11.72 -14.59 23.09
N THR A 151 11.65 -14.02 24.30
CA THR A 151 11.13 -14.75 25.47
C THR A 151 9.61 -14.80 25.47
N ASP A 152 8.96 -13.69 25.20
CA ASP A 152 7.52 -13.52 25.33
C ASP A 152 6.93 -12.86 24.07
N ASP A 153 5.66 -13.11 23.80
CA ASP A 153 4.93 -12.36 22.80
C ASP A 153 4.75 -10.91 23.26
N VAL A 154 5.16 -9.96 22.41
CA VAL A 154 5.12 -8.53 22.76
C VAL A 154 4.47 -7.74 21.65
N THR A 155 3.46 -6.93 22.02
CA THR A 155 2.89 -5.92 21.11
C THR A 155 3.79 -4.69 21.12
N VAL A 156 4.48 -4.42 20.02
CA VAL A 156 5.46 -3.33 19.89
C VAL A 156 4.85 -2.04 19.36
N ALA A 157 3.69 -2.09 18.76
CA ALA A 157 2.88 -0.93 18.39
C ALA A 157 1.41 -1.33 18.32
N LYS A 158 0.51 -0.44 18.73
CA LYS A 158 -0.94 -0.60 18.60
C LYS A 158 -1.45 0.06 17.32
N GLU A 159 -2.66 -0.32 16.92
CA GLU A 159 -3.35 0.37 15.83
C GLU A 159 -3.43 1.89 16.11
N GLY A 160 -3.02 2.70 15.13
CA GLY A 160 -2.97 4.16 15.27
C GLY A 160 -1.65 4.74 15.78
N ASP A 161 -0.75 3.93 16.30
CA ASP A 161 0.55 4.40 16.78
C ASP A 161 1.49 4.79 15.63
N VAL A 162 2.31 5.82 15.85
CA VAL A 162 3.33 6.23 14.87
C VAL A 162 4.56 5.33 15.02
N ILE A 163 4.93 4.67 13.93
CA ILE A 163 6.10 3.79 13.89
C ILE A 163 7.38 4.62 13.94
N THR A 164 8.16 4.46 14.99
CA THR A 164 9.45 5.14 15.13
C THR A 164 10.52 4.55 14.20
N ALA A 165 11.57 5.32 13.90
CA ALA A 165 12.67 4.85 13.07
C ALA A 165 13.34 3.57 13.62
N LYS A 166 13.54 3.52 14.94
CA LYS A 166 14.11 2.34 15.61
C LYS A 166 13.22 1.11 15.46
N LEU A 167 11.91 1.28 15.67
CA LEU A 167 10.95 0.19 15.53
C LEU A 167 10.89 -0.32 14.08
N ALA A 168 10.86 0.58 13.09
CA ALA A 168 10.85 0.21 11.68
C ALA A 168 12.09 -0.60 11.28
N GLU A 169 13.27 -0.22 11.78
CA GLU A 169 14.53 -0.94 11.53
C GLU A 169 14.53 -2.32 12.20
N THR A 170 14.06 -2.41 13.44
CA THR A 170 13.94 -3.68 14.18
C THR A 170 13.00 -4.64 13.48
N LEU A 171 11.81 -4.18 13.08
CA LEU A 171 10.83 -4.99 12.34
C LEU A 171 11.41 -5.48 11.00
N LYS A 172 12.13 -4.63 10.29
CA LYS A 172 12.81 -5.00 9.04
C LYS A 172 13.86 -6.08 9.26
N ARG A 173 14.65 -6.02 10.34
CA ARG A 173 15.64 -7.04 10.69
C ARG A 173 14.99 -8.37 11.06
N LEU A 174 13.84 -8.33 11.73
CA LEU A 174 13.06 -9.52 12.09
C LEU A 174 12.25 -10.07 10.89
N ASP A 175 12.35 -9.47 9.70
CA ASP A 175 11.54 -9.75 8.48
C ASP A 175 10.03 -9.70 8.74
N ILE A 176 9.63 -8.90 9.73
CA ILE A 176 8.21 -8.66 10.03
C ILE A 176 7.70 -7.55 9.13
N LYS A 177 6.68 -7.85 8.36
CA LYS A 177 6.03 -6.95 7.40
C LYS A 177 4.63 -6.59 7.87
N PRO A 178 4.48 -5.65 8.81
CA PRO A 178 3.19 -5.38 9.46
C PRO A 178 2.23 -4.58 8.59
N ILE A 179 2.72 -3.94 7.54
CA ILE A 179 1.92 -3.07 6.68
C ILE A 179 1.36 -3.88 5.53
N GLU A 180 0.03 -3.97 5.46
CA GLU A 180 -0.63 -4.48 4.27
C GLU A 180 -0.68 -3.38 3.22
N ILE A 181 -0.04 -3.61 2.09
CA ILE A 181 -0.07 -2.71 0.96
C ILE A 181 -0.91 -3.35 -0.14
N GLY A 182 -1.98 -2.66 -0.49
CA GLY A 182 -2.88 -3.04 -1.56
C GLY A 182 -3.47 -1.80 -2.22
N LEU A 183 -4.15 -2.00 -3.32
CA LEU A 183 -4.89 -0.95 -4.02
C LEU A 183 -6.19 -0.63 -3.33
#